data_ac5532baf55768dbcf209685e2650d1a
#
_entry.id   ac5532baf55768dbcf209685e2650d1a
#
_cell.length_a   1.000
_cell.length_b   1.000
_cell.length_c   1.000
_cell.angle_alpha   90.00
_cell.angle_beta   90.00
_cell.angle_gamma   90.00
#
_symmetry.space_group_name_H-M   'P 1'
#
loop_
_entity.id
_entity.type
_entity.pdbx_description
1 polymer ?
#
loop_
_entity_poly.entity_id
_entity_poly.type
_entity_poly.pdbx_seq_one_letter_code
_entity_poly.pdbx_strand_id
1 'polypeptide(L)'
;GHYGLHEELTPKKIQALVRTNLEIPLLLTNRLLRVLKKNHGYIINISSVTAKQSSPHGCAYAATKAGLSSFGKSLFEEARKYGVKVTTIHPDMTDTNLYRDADFTCGEEPESYLLPDEVAKAVAYVLDQREGMVVPEITLRPQLHRIVRK
;
A
#
# COMPACT_ATOMS: atom_id res chain seq x y z
N GLY A 1 -3.64 5.88 -9.10
CA GLY A 1 -4.68 4.85 -9.21
C GLY A 1 -5.63 5.14 -10.36
N HIS A 2 -6.32 4.13 -10.81
CA HIS A 2 -7.45 4.27 -11.75
C HIS A 2 -8.70 3.76 -11.04
N TYR A 3 -9.72 4.59 -10.96
CA TYR A 3 -10.98 4.33 -10.28
C TYR A 3 -12.13 4.50 -11.28
N GLY A 4 -13.27 3.88 -10.98
CA GLY A 4 -14.48 3.88 -11.79
C GLY A 4 -15.11 2.49 -11.82
N LEU A 5 -16.28 2.35 -12.43
CA LEU A 5 -16.91 1.05 -12.64
C LEU A 5 -15.96 0.14 -13.44
N HIS A 6 -15.90 -1.14 -13.08
CA HIS A 6 -14.91 -2.03 -13.68
C HIS A 6 -15.08 -2.17 -15.19
N GLU A 7 -16.30 -2.16 -15.68
CA GLU A 7 -16.65 -2.23 -17.11
C GLU A 7 -16.23 -0.97 -17.91
N GLU A 8 -15.99 0.15 -17.22
CA GLU A 8 -15.55 1.41 -17.83
C GLU A 8 -14.02 1.53 -17.88
N LEU A 9 -13.30 0.67 -17.17
CA LEU A 9 -11.84 0.67 -17.21
C LEU A 9 -11.34 0.04 -18.51
N THR A 10 -10.50 0.78 -19.24
CA THR A 10 -9.86 0.23 -20.42
C THR A 10 -8.83 -0.83 -20.04
N PRO A 11 -8.58 -1.86 -20.90
CA PRO A 11 -7.53 -2.84 -20.68
C PRO A 11 -6.16 -2.21 -20.38
N LYS A 12 -5.83 -1.10 -21.06
CA LYS A 12 -4.59 -0.34 -20.82
C LYS A 12 -4.49 0.19 -19.41
N LYS A 13 -5.58 0.72 -18.84
CA LYS A 13 -5.62 1.20 -17.45
C LYS A 13 -5.44 0.04 -16.45
N ILE A 14 -6.10 -1.09 -16.69
CA ILE A 14 -5.96 -2.29 -15.86
C ILE A 14 -4.52 -2.80 -15.88
N GLN A 15 -3.92 -2.94 -17.07
CA GLN A 15 -2.53 -3.36 -17.22
C GLN A 15 -1.56 -2.41 -16.50
N ALA A 16 -1.77 -1.09 -16.62
CA ALA A 16 -0.95 -0.10 -15.92
C ALA A 16 -1.05 -0.22 -14.40
N LEU A 17 -2.26 -0.47 -13.84
CA LEU A 17 -2.45 -0.73 -12.42
C LEU A 17 -1.69 -1.96 -11.95
N VAL A 18 -1.86 -3.09 -12.64
CA VAL A 18 -1.22 -4.36 -12.28
C VAL A 18 0.30 -4.21 -12.37
N ARG A 19 0.79 -3.62 -13.43
CA ARG A 19 2.23 -3.40 -13.62
C ARG A 19 2.83 -2.53 -12.53
N THR A 20 2.25 -1.36 -12.28
CA THR A 20 2.81 -0.39 -11.33
C THR A 20 2.67 -0.87 -9.89
N ASN A 21 1.50 -1.38 -9.50
CA ASN A 21 1.19 -1.66 -8.11
C ASN A 21 1.60 -3.05 -7.65
N LEU A 22 1.78 -4.00 -8.55
CA LEU A 22 2.05 -5.39 -8.21
C LEU A 22 3.28 -5.94 -8.93
N GLU A 23 3.32 -5.96 -10.26
CA GLU A 23 4.42 -6.56 -11.00
C GLU A 23 5.77 -5.93 -10.67
N ILE A 24 5.87 -4.59 -10.73
CA ILE A 24 7.12 -3.87 -10.46
C ILE A 24 7.63 -4.12 -9.04
N PRO A 25 6.82 -3.99 -7.97
CA PRO A 25 7.26 -4.33 -6.62
C PRO A 25 7.80 -5.76 -6.48
N LEU A 26 7.15 -6.74 -7.10
CA LEU A 26 7.61 -8.13 -7.07
C LEU A 26 8.96 -8.31 -7.78
N LEU A 27 9.09 -7.76 -8.98
CA LEU A 27 10.32 -7.83 -9.76
C LEU A 27 11.48 -7.10 -9.08
N LEU A 28 11.22 -5.90 -8.54
CA LEU A 28 12.24 -5.13 -7.82
C LEU A 28 12.72 -5.89 -6.59
N THR A 29 11.80 -6.43 -5.81
CA THR A 29 12.13 -7.25 -4.64
C THR A 29 12.94 -8.49 -5.03
N ASN A 30 12.54 -9.19 -6.08
CA ASN A 30 13.29 -10.35 -6.60
C ASN A 30 14.74 -10.00 -6.90
N ARG A 31 14.99 -8.86 -7.54
CA ARG A 31 16.34 -8.40 -7.89
C ARG A 31 17.18 -8.00 -6.67
N LEU A 32 16.55 -7.40 -5.67
CA LEU A 32 17.25 -6.83 -4.51
C LEU A 32 17.35 -7.79 -3.33
N LEU A 33 16.57 -8.87 -3.28
CA LEU A 33 16.42 -9.70 -2.10
C LEU A 33 17.75 -10.29 -1.60
N ARG A 34 18.64 -10.68 -2.50
CA ARG A 34 19.98 -11.21 -2.12
C ARG A 34 20.82 -10.16 -1.38
N VAL A 35 20.77 -8.91 -1.84
CA VAL A 35 21.49 -7.79 -1.20
C VAL A 35 20.84 -7.46 0.15
N LEU A 36 19.51 -7.47 0.22
CA LEU A 36 18.77 -7.24 1.46
C LEU A 36 19.06 -8.33 2.51
N LYS A 37 19.14 -9.60 2.11
CA LYS A 37 19.54 -10.70 3.01
C LYS A 37 20.95 -10.49 3.55
N LYS A 38 21.89 -10.06 2.71
CA LYS A 38 23.29 -9.82 3.12
C LYS A 38 23.40 -8.66 4.10
N ASN A 39 22.57 -7.65 3.98
CA ASN A 39 22.63 -6.41 4.77
C ASN A 39 21.55 -6.33 5.85
N HIS A 40 20.79 -7.39 6.10
CA HIS A 40 19.65 -7.39 7.04
C HIS A 40 18.68 -6.21 6.79
N GLY A 41 18.32 -6.03 5.52
CA GLY A 41 17.60 -4.86 5.06
C GLY A 41 16.11 -4.86 5.38
N TYR A 42 15.44 -3.79 4.97
CA TYR A 42 14.01 -3.57 5.14
C TYR A 42 13.29 -3.56 3.79
N ILE A 43 12.08 -4.08 3.78
CA ILE A 43 11.11 -3.92 2.71
C ILE A 43 9.84 -3.36 3.32
N ILE A 44 9.42 -2.19 2.85
CA ILE A 44 8.20 -1.53 3.32
C ILE A 44 7.27 -1.35 2.12
N ASN A 45 6.18 -2.11 2.12
CA ASN A 45 5.16 -2.04 1.08
C ASN A 45 4.07 -1.06 1.50
N ILE A 46 3.81 -0.06 0.67
CA ILE A 46 2.66 0.84 0.86
C ILE A 46 1.46 0.25 0.10
N SER A 47 0.62 -0.44 0.83
CA SER A 47 -0.62 -1.04 0.33
C SER A 47 -1.80 -0.07 0.46
N SER A 48 -2.93 -0.51 0.95
CA SER A 48 -4.15 0.28 1.21
C SER A 48 -5.09 -0.51 2.11
N VAL A 49 -6.00 0.17 2.80
CA VAL A 49 -7.13 -0.49 3.48
C VAL A 49 -8.01 -1.28 2.51
N THR A 50 -8.04 -0.90 1.23
CA THR A 50 -8.77 -1.63 0.19
C THR A 50 -8.23 -3.03 -0.09
N ALA A 51 -7.03 -3.34 0.40
CA ALA A 51 -6.50 -4.71 0.39
C ALA A 51 -7.23 -5.65 1.36
N LYS A 52 -7.95 -5.11 2.33
CA LYS A 52 -8.60 -5.82 3.43
C LYS A 52 -10.13 -5.70 3.44
N GLN A 53 -10.68 -4.86 2.58
CA GLN A 53 -12.11 -4.58 2.50
C GLN A 53 -12.57 -4.38 1.05
N SER A 54 -13.87 -4.50 0.81
CA SER A 54 -14.45 -4.20 -0.51
C SER A 54 -14.22 -2.73 -0.89
N SER A 55 -14.00 -2.51 -2.18
CA SER A 55 -13.79 -1.18 -2.74
C SER A 55 -14.57 -1.04 -4.06
N PRO A 56 -15.87 -0.75 -4.00
CA PRO A 56 -16.64 -0.38 -5.19
C PRO A 56 -15.93 0.76 -5.93
N HIS A 57 -16.01 0.79 -7.27
CA HIS A 57 -15.27 1.71 -8.14
C HIS A 57 -13.73 1.59 -8.07
N GLY A 58 -13.20 0.66 -7.28
CA GLY A 58 -11.77 0.43 -7.14
C GLY A 58 -11.37 -1.04 -7.24
N CYS A 59 -12.16 -1.89 -7.90
CA CYS A 59 -11.97 -3.35 -7.92
C CYS A 59 -10.56 -3.76 -8.36
N ALA A 60 -10.08 -3.23 -9.48
CA ALA A 60 -8.75 -3.55 -10.02
C ALA A 60 -7.63 -3.00 -9.10
N TYR A 61 -7.79 -1.78 -8.58
CA TYR A 61 -6.85 -1.20 -7.62
C TYR A 61 -6.77 -2.05 -6.35
N ALA A 62 -7.92 -2.40 -5.75
CA ALA A 62 -7.99 -3.22 -4.55
C ALA A 62 -7.33 -4.59 -4.76
N ALA A 63 -7.56 -5.22 -5.91
CA ALA A 63 -6.93 -6.49 -6.26
C ALA A 63 -5.40 -6.38 -6.26
N THR A 64 -4.82 -5.31 -6.83
CA THR A 64 -3.37 -5.11 -6.81
C THR A 64 -2.82 -4.89 -5.42
N LYS A 65 -3.53 -4.12 -4.58
CA LYS A 65 -3.13 -3.86 -3.19
C LYS A 65 -3.29 -5.09 -2.29
N ALA A 66 -4.31 -5.91 -2.52
CA ALA A 66 -4.45 -7.21 -1.85
C ALA A 66 -3.32 -8.17 -2.24
N GLY A 67 -2.96 -8.22 -3.52
CA GLY A 67 -1.82 -9.00 -4.02
C GLY A 67 -0.51 -8.55 -3.38
N LEU A 68 -0.25 -7.25 -3.30
CA LEU A 68 0.94 -6.71 -2.64
C LEU A 68 0.97 -7.05 -1.14
N SER A 69 -0.16 -7.00 -0.46
CA SER A 69 -0.27 -7.36 0.96
C SER A 69 -0.01 -8.85 1.20
N SER A 70 -0.58 -9.72 0.36
CA SER A 70 -0.33 -11.16 0.42
C SER A 70 1.13 -11.49 0.15
N PHE A 71 1.73 -10.85 -0.85
CA PHE A 71 3.16 -10.95 -1.14
C PHE A 71 4.02 -10.57 0.06
N GLY A 72 3.74 -9.42 0.70
CA GLY A 72 4.48 -8.95 1.87
C GLY A 72 4.45 -9.94 3.04
N LYS A 73 3.27 -10.52 3.33
CA LYS A 73 3.11 -11.55 4.37
C LYS A 73 3.95 -12.80 4.08
N SER A 74 3.85 -13.31 2.87
CA SER A 74 4.60 -14.51 2.46
C SER A 74 6.10 -14.28 2.46
N LEU A 75 6.53 -13.13 1.94
CA LEU A 75 7.94 -12.75 1.91
C LEU A 75 8.52 -12.57 3.31
N PHE A 76 7.75 -12.04 4.26
CA PHE A 76 8.19 -11.94 5.65
C PHE A 76 8.56 -13.32 6.21
N GLU A 77 7.68 -14.31 6.07
CA GLU A 77 7.95 -15.66 6.57
C GLU A 77 9.14 -16.33 5.86
N GLU A 78 9.31 -16.09 4.57
CA GLU A 78 10.43 -16.63 3.80
C GLU A 78 11.78 -15.98 4.17
N ALA A 79 11.80 -14.66 4.39
CA ALA A 79 13.03 -13.88 4.49
C ALA A 79 13.47 -13.56 5.93
N ARG A 80 12.58 -13.71 6.94
CA ARG A 80 12.87 -13.34 8.34
C ARG A 80 14.07 -14.07 8.94
N LYS A 81 14.28 -15.32 8.59
CA LYS A 81 15.43 -16.10 9.06
C LYS A 81 16.78 -15.57 8.58
N TYR A 82 16.78 -14.73 7.56
CA TYR A 82 17.98 -14.05 7.04
C TYR A 82 18.11 -12.60 7.54
N GLY A 83 17.31 -12.21 8.54
CA GLY A 83 17.34 -10.87 9.11
C GLY A 83 16.62 -9.79 8.26
N VAL A 84 15.96 -10.16 7.17
CA VAL A 84 15.18 -9.21 6.37
C VAL A 84 13.84 -8.93 7.07
N LYS A 85 13.55 -7.65 7.27
CA LYS A 85 12.30 -7.18 7.86
C LYS A 85 11.35 -6.72 6.76
N VAL A 86 10.12 -7.18 6.81
CA VAL A 86 9.09 -6.83 5.84
C VAL A 86 7.87 -6.27 6.56
N THR A 87 7.47 -5.07 6.17
CA THR A 87 6.30 -4.37 6.72
C THR A 87 5.36 -4.00 5.59
N THR A 88 4.07 -4.16 5.80
CA THR A 88 3.04 -3.63 4.90
C THR A 88 2.22 -2.58 5.62
N ILE A 89 2.22 -1.35 5.10
CA ILE A 89 1.41 -0.25 5.62
C ILE A 89 0.14 -0.15 4.77
N HIS A 90 -1.00 -0.04 5.43
CA HIS A 90 -2.32 0.06 4.82
C HIS A 90 -2.94 1.44 5.14
N PRO A 91 -2.58 2.50 4.40
CA PRO A 91 -3.24 3.78 4.56
C PRO A 91 -4.68 3.71 4.04
N ASP A 92 -5.56 4.44 4.70
CA ASP A 92 -6.87 4.81 4.20
C ASP A 92 -6.77 6.09 3.37
N MET A 93 -7.87 6.81 3.17
CA MET A 93 -7.93 8.05 2.42
C MET A 93 -6.84 9.02 2.86
N THR A 94 -5.95 9.34 1.94
CA THR A 94 -4.80 10.22 2.19
C THR A 94 -4.84 11.37 1.19
N ASP A 95 -4.72 12.60 1.67
CA ASP A 95 -4.77 13.80 0.83
C ASP A 95 -3.53 13.89 -0.07
N THR A 96 -3.70 13.41 -1.30
CA THR A 96 -2.66 13.35 -2.33
C THR A 96 -3.29 13.47 -3.72
N ASN A 97 -2.44 13.59 -4.74
CA ASN A 97 -2.86 13.54 -6.14
C ASN A 97 -3.35 12.15 -6.61
N LEU A 98 -3.44 11.15 -5.72
CA LEU A 98 -3.87 9.80 -6.07
C LEU A 98 -5.29 9.78 -6.67
N TYR A 99 -6.14 10.67 -6.20
CA TYR A 99 -7.56 10.73 -6.56
C TYR A 99 -7.88 11.78 -7.63
N ARG A 100 -6.87 12.37 -8.30
CA ARG A 100 -7.11 13.42 -9.31
C ARG A 100 -8.05 12.98 -10.43
N ASP A 101 -7.94 11.74 -10.87
CA ASP A 101 -8.73 11.14 -11.96
C ASP A 101 -9.88 10.24 -11.43
N ALA A 102 -10.16 10.26 -10.13
CA ALA A 102 -11.28 9.55 -9.52
C ALA A 102 -12.54 10.44 -9.54
N ASP A 103 -13.70 9.80 -9.46
CA ASP A 103 -15.01 10.45 -9.29
C ASP A 103 -15.30 10.88 -7.85
N PHE A 104 -14.29 10.80 -6.99
CA PHE A 104 -14.34 11.18 -5.58
C PHE A 104 -13.01 11.79 -5.11
N THR A 105 -13.07 12.45 -3.96
CA THR A 105 -11.90 13.01 -3.26
C THR A 105 -12.09 12.88 -1.75
N CYS A 106 -11.10 13.32 -0.97
CA CYS A 106 -11.19 13.43 0.48
C CYS A 106 -12.37 14.31 0.89
N GLY A 107 -12.92 14.03 2.07
CA GLY A 107 -13.89 14.93 2.71
C GLY A 107 -13.28 16.30 3.04
N GLU A 108 -14.12 17.25 3.39
CA GLU A 108 -13.69 18.62 3.70
C GLU A 108 -13.10 18.74 5.11
N GLU A 109 -13.57 17.89 6.03
CA GLU A 109 -13.09 17.92 7.41
C GLU A 109 -11.69 17.28 7.52
N PRO A 110 -10.76 17.92 8.24
CA PRO A 110 -9.40 17.39 8.44
C PRO A 110 -9.37 15.96 9.03
N GLU A 111 -10.38 15.60 9.82
CA GLU A 111 -10.51 14.28 10.43
C GLU A 111 -10.96 13.19 9.44
N SER A 112 -11.26 13.54 8.18
CA SER A 112 -11.74 12.60 7.15
C SER A 112 -10.66 12.07 6.22
N TYR A 113 -9.42 12.52 6.37
CA TYR A 113 -8.28 12.06 5.58
C TYR A 113 -6.99 12.05 6.40
N LEU A 114 -6.03 11.28 5.92
CA LEU A 114 -4.66 11.27 6.41
C LEU A 114 -3.82 12.28 5.63
N LEU A 115 -2.79 12.81 6.26
CA LEU A 115 -1.74 13.57 5.60
C LEU A 115 -0.60 12.65 5.15
N PRO A 116 0.08 12.93 4.03
CA PRO A 116 1.24 12.16 3.58
C PRO A 116 2.32 11.99 4.66
N ASP A 117 2.55 13.03 5.45
CA ASP A 117 3.50 13.03 6.56
C ASP A 117 3.16 11.99 7.65
N GLU A 118 1.89 11.69 7.86
CA GLU A 118 1.47 10.67 8.83
C GLU A 118 1.85 9.27 8.36
N VAL A 119 1.74 9.02 7.05
CA VAL A 119 2.23 7.77 6.44
C VAL A 119 3.76 7.69 6.53
N ALA A 120 4.46 8.80 6.28
CA ALA A 120 5.91 8.87 6.41
C ALA A 120 6.38 8.64 7.86
N LYS A 121 5.66 9.16 8.86
CA LYS A 121 5.92 8.88 10.29
C LYS A 121 5.75 7.41 10.64
N ALA A 122 4.78 6.72 10.04
CA ALA A 122 4.63 5.28 10.22
C ALA A 122 5.83 4.51 9.65
N VAL A 123 6.37 4.92 8.50
CA VAL A 123 7.62 4.36 7.95
C VAL A 123 8.78 4.59 8.92
N ALA A 124 8.94 5.82 9.42
CA ALA A 124 9.98 6.16 10.39
C ALA A 124 9.87 5.31 11.67
N TYR A 125 8.65 5.14 12.19
CA TYR A 125 8.40 4.27 13.34
C TYR A 125 8.87 2.83 13.11
N VAL A 126 8.58 2.26 11.93
CA VAL A 126 9.01 0.90 11.57
C VAL A 126 10.53 0.78 11.56
N LEU A 127 11.22 1.78 11.04
CA LEU A 127 12.68 1.79 10.92
C LEU A 127 13.40 2.01 12.25
N ASP A 128 12.73 2.65 13.23
CA ASP A 128 13.30 2.99 14.54
C ASP A 128 13.13 1.87 15.59
N GLN A 129 12.73 0.67 15.19
CA GLN A 129 12.57 -0.44 16.12
C GLN A 129 13.89 -1.16 16.39
N ARG A 130 14.03 -1.73 17.60
CA ARG A 130 15.20 -2.57 17.92
C ARG A 130 15.35 -3.74 16.94
N GLU A 131 16.55 -4.23 16.74
CA GLU A 131 16.87 -5.24 15.73
C GLU A 131 16.00 -6.51 15.82
N GLY A 132 15.70 -6.99 17.01
CA GLY A 132 14.90 -8.20 17.22
C GLY A 132 13.38 -8.02 17.09
N MET A 133 12.90 -6.83 16.72
CA MET A 133 11.47 -6.54 16.57
C MET A 133 11.13 -6.24 15.11
N VAL A 134 10.01 -6.79 14.65
CA VAL A 134 9.42 -6.49 13.36
C VAL A 134 7.97 -6.04 13.55
N VAL A 135 7.58 -5.00 12.85
CA VAL A 135 6.18 -4.56 12.73
C VAL A 135 5.66 -5.07 11.39
N PRO A 136 4.93 -6.19 11.33
CA PRO A 136 4.56 -6.79 10.05
C PRO A 136 3.50 -5.99 9.30
N GLU A 137 2.59 -5.34 10.01
CA GLU A 137 1.51 -4.54 9.42
C GLU A 137 1.21 -3.30 10.26
N ILE A 138 0.87 -2.21 9.57
CA ILE A 138 0.27 -1.01 10.16
C ILE A 138 -0.93 -0.61 9.32
N THR A 139 -2.05 -0.34 9.96
CA THR A 139 -3.23 0.24 9.31
C THR A 139 -3.45 1.64 9.87
N LEU A 140 -3.53 2.62 8.98
CA LEU A 140 -3.79 4.02 9.33
C LEU A 140 -5.16 4.42 8.78
N ARG A 141 -6.00 5.00 9.64
CA ARG A 141 -7.32 5.48 9.25
C ARG A 141 -7.57 6.89 9.78
N PRO A 142 -8.25 7.74 9.02
CA PRO A 142 -8.79 8.96 9.56
C PRO A 142 -9.89 8.64 10.59
N GLN A 143 -10.16 9.58 11.49
CA GLN A 143 -11.20 9.42 12.51
C GLN A 143 -12.60 9.27 11.88
N LEU A 144 -12.86 10.01 10.79
CA LEU A 144 -14.12 9.98 10.07
C LEU A 144 -13.92 9.34 8.70
N HIS A 145 -14.89 8.54 8.27
CA HIS A 145 -14.91 8.02 6.90
C HIS A 145 -15.87 8.85 6.06
N ARG A 146 -15.35 9.87 5.39
CA ARG A 146 -16.11 10.77 4.52
C ARG A 146 -15.38 11.00 3.21
N ILE A 147 -16.12 10.89 2.13
CA ILE A 147 -15.65 11.21 0.78
C ILE A 147 -16.61 12.20 0.14
N VAL A 148 -16.09 13.03 -0.74
CA VAL A 148 -16.88 13.94 -1.59
C VAL A 148 -16.86 13.38 -3.00
N ARG A 149 -18.03 13.24 -3.63
CA ARG A 149 -18.13 12.90 -5.05
C ARG A 149 -17.92 14.16 -5.88
N LYS A 150 -17.19 14.01 -6.96
CA LYS A 150 -16.96 15.09 -7.93
C LYS A 150 -18.08 15.14 -8.95
#